data_8af1bbb0a7a76bcf87fc547bd259379b
#
_entry.id   8af1bbb0a7a76bcf87fc547bd259379b
#
_cell.length_a   1.000
_cell.length_b   1.000
_cell.length_c   1.000
_cell.angle_alpha   90.00
_cell.angle_beta   90.00
_cell.angle_gamma   90.00
#
_symmetry.space_group_name_H-M   'P 1'
#
loop_
_entity.id
_entity.type
_entity.pdbx_description
1 polymer ?
#
loop_
_entity_poly.entity_id
_entity_poly.type
_entity_poly.pdbx_seq_one_letter_code
_entity_poly.pdbx_strand_id
1 'polypeptide(L)'
;MTQLTHALFTIPEAAFIAGLTAKDINREIDARIIDAGAASERRLKGSDLFYLLAVKDVRDQLGPSLRRNIRAAIDAAVTAARPEATVHRFVFSIDRLRADLLGPFEALERSKHDQIESRPDVLGGEPVLKGTRVAARHVADLLKEGATRAEIADDFDLDETQIEAAVVFDQTSPKRGRPIRRPRTPAYVPPT
;
A
#
# COMPACT_ATOMS: atom_id res chain seq x y z
N MET A 1 16.34 1.90 -9.74
CA MET A 1 15.45 3.09 -9.91
C MET A 1 14.25 2.87 -10.82
N THR A 2 14.24 1.86 -11.66
CA THR A 2 13.16 1.52 -12.61
C THR A 2 11.96 0.82 -11.94
N GLN A 3 12.13 0.25 -10.73
CA GLN A 3 11.11 -0.59 -10.10
C GLN A 3 9.83 0.17 -9.69
N LEU A 4 9.93 1.34 -9.07
CA LEU A 4 8.76 2.11 -8.64
C LEU A 4 7.79 2.44 -9.80
N THR A 5 8.32 2.84 -10.96
CA THR A 5 7.50 3.26 -12.11
C THR A 5 6.81 2.11 -12.83
N HIS A 6 7.37 0.90 -12.78
CA HIS A 6 6.84 -0.30 -13.46
C HIS A 6 6.06 -1.24 -12.53
N ALA A 7 6.15 -1.03 -11.22
CA ALA A 7 5.42 -1.84 -10.25
C ALA A 7 3.92 -1.56 -10.25
N LEU A 8 3.16 -2.56 -9.84
CA LEU A 8 1.73 -2.47 -9.60
C LEU A 8 1.47 -2.59 -8.10
N PHE A 9 0.70 -1.67 -7.56
CA PHE A 9 0.41 -1.55 -6.14
C PHE A 9 -1.05 -1.86 -5.82
N THR A 10 -1.30 -2.52 -4.72
CA THR A 10 -2.64 -2.58 -4.13
C THR A 10 -3.05 -1.21 -3.60
N ILE A 11 -4.35 -1.00 -3.35
CA ILE A 11 -4.84 0.26 -2.77
C ILE A 11 -4.17 0.57 -1.41
N PRO A 12 -4.03 -0.39 -0.45
CA PRO A 12 -3.32 -0.13 0.80
C PRO A 12 -1.83 0.23 0.62
N GLU A 13 -1.12 -0.45 -0.28
CA GLU A 13 0.28 -0.15 -0.59
C GLU A 13 0.43 1.25 -1.18
N ALA A 14 -0.42 1.60 -2.14
CA ALA A 14 -0.43 2.93 -2.74
C ALA A 14 -0.77 4.02 -1.73
N ALA A 15 -1.71 3.75 -0.80
CA ALA A 15 -2.08 4.65 0.27
C ALA A 15 -0.89 4.90 1.22
N PHE A 16 -0.17 3.85 1.60
CA PHE A 16 1.02 3.94 2.42
C PHE A 16 2.11 4.78 1.73
N ILE A 17 2.47 4.44 0.48
CA ILE A 17 3.55 5.13 -0.25
C ILE A 17 3.23 6.61 -0.49
N ALA A 18 2.00 6.95 -0.88
CA ALA A 18 1.59 8.32 -1.16
C ALA A 18 1.21 9.11 0.11
N GLY A 19 1.18 8.48 1.29
CA GLY A 19 0.74 9.09 2.54
C GLY A 19 -0.71 9.55 2.48
N LEU A 20 -1.60 8.73 1.91
CA LEU A 20 -3.03 8.96 1.74
C LEU A 20 -3.85 7.87 2.45
N THR A 21 -5.16 8.04 2.49
CA THR A 21 -6.06 6.97 2.91
C THR A 21 -6.54 6.14 1.72
N ALA A 22 -6.92 4.88 1.96
CA ALA A 22 -7.55 4.05 0.93
C ALA A 22 -8.85 4.68 0.39
N LYS A 23 -9.56 5.46 1.22
CA LYS A 23 -10.76 6.21 0.82
C LYS A 23 -10.42 7.29 -0.21
N ASP A 24 -9.30 7.98 -0.04
CA ASP A 24 -8.86 9.02 -0.97
C ASP A 24 -8.54 8.45 -2.35
N ILE A 25 -7.86 7.30 -2.38
CA ILE A 25 -7.56 6.59 -3.63
C ILE A 25 -8.84 6.09 -4.30
N ASN A 26 -9.76 5.48 -3.54
CA ASN A 26 -11.02 5.01 -4.09
C ASN A 26 -11.84 6.15 -4.71
N ARG A 27 -11.83 7.36 -4.13
CA ARG A 27 -12.48 8.54 -4.74
C ARG A 27 -11.92 8.89 -6.12
N GLU A 28 -10.61 8.73 -6.34
CA GLU A 28 -9.99 8.98 -7.66
C GLU A 28 -10.37 7.89 -8.68
N ILE A 29 -10.50 6.63 -8.22
CA ILE A 29 -10.96 5.51 -9.04
C ILE A 29 -12.45 5.70 -9.40
N ASP A 30 -13.30 6.01 -8.43
CA ASP A 30 -14.74 6.20 -8.63
C ASP A 30 -15.04 7.43 -9.52
N ALA A 31 -14.21 8.47 -9.42
CA ALA A 31 -14.25 9.64 -10.32
C ALA A 31 -13.67 9.36 -11.73
N ARG A 32 -13.23 8.12 -12.01
CA ARG A 32 -12.61 7.71 -13.27
C ARG A 32 -11.39 8.56 -13.65
N ILE A 33 -10.62 8.96 -12.66
CA ILE A 33 -9.35 9.66 -12.86
C ILE A 33 -8.22 8.63 -12.92
N ILE A 34 -8.24 7.64 -12.02
CA ILE A 34 -7.34 6.50 -12.03
C ILE A 34 -8.10 5.27 -12.54
N ASP A 35 -7.53 4.57 -13.51
CA ASP A 35 -7.99 3.26 -13.95
C ASP A 35 -7.17 2.19 -13.22
N ALA A 36 -7.78 1.54 -12.25
CA ALA A 36 -7.17 0.51 -11.43
C ALA A 36 -7.59 -0.92 -11.84
N GLY A 37 -8.32 -1.09 -12.94
CA GLY A 37 -8.85 -2.37 -13.38
C GLY A 37 -10.11 -2.82 -12.63
N ALA A 38 -10.43 -4.12 -12.74
CA ALA A 38 -11.63 -4.70 -12.16
C ALA A 38 -11.63 -4.64 -10.61
N ALA A 39 -12.80 -4.53 -10.01
CA ALA A 39 -12.95 -4.33 -8.55
C ALA A 39 -12.29 -5.44 -7.71
N SER A 40 -12.22 -6.67 -8.23
CA SER A 40 -11.61 -7.82 -7.55
C SER A 40 -10.08 -7.80 -7.54
N GLU A 41 -9.45 -7.04 -8.45
CA GLU A 41 -8.00 -7.05 -8.68
C GLU A 41 -7.42 -5.65 -8.87
N ARG A 42 -8.02 -4.65 -8.22
CA ARG A 42 -7.58 -3.26 -8.35
C ARG A 42 -6.08 -3.12 -8.08
N ARG A 43 -5.36 -2.57 -9.06
CA ARG A 43 -3.94 -2.25 -8.97
C ARG A 43 -3.68 -0.87 -9.54
N LEU A 44 -2.83 -0.12 -8.88
CA LEU A 44 -2.36 1.19 -9.32
C LEU A 44 -0.98 1.05 -9.96
N LYS A 45 -0.73 1.81 -11.01
CA LYS A 45 0.60 1.93 -11.61
C LYS A 45 1.49 2.83 -10.76
N GLY A 46 2.80 2.64 -10.85
CA GLY A 46 3.74 3.55 -10.19
C GLY A 46 3.53 5.02 -10.56
N SER A 47 3.20 5.33 -11.82
CA SER A 47 2.90 6.70 -12.26
C SER A 47 1.67 7.31 -11.56
N ASP A 48 0.70 6.49 -11.11
CA ASP A 48 -0.45 6.98 -10.36
C ASP A 48 -0.04 7.49 -8.97
N LEU A 49 1.03 6.94 -8.37
CA LEU A 49 1.56 7.42 -7.09
C LEU A 49 2.10 8.85 -7.20
N PHE A 50 2.80 9.16 -8.30
CA PHE A 50 3.27 10.52 -8.58
C PHE A 50 2.10 11.49 -8.68
N TYR A 51 1.04 11.13 -9.40
CA TYR A 51 -0.17 11.93 -9.50
C TYR A 51 -0.82 12.13 -8.13
N LEU A 52 -1.04 11.05 -7.38
CA LEU A 52 -1.68 11.09 -6.06
C LEU A 52 -0.94 12.02 -5.11
N LEU A 53 0.41 11.92 -5.07
CA LEU A 53 1.24 12.79 -4.25
C LEU A 53 1.19 14.25 -4.73
N ALA A 54 1.24 14.49 -6.05
CA ALA A 54 1.22 15.83 -6.62
C ALA A 54 -0.06 16.62 -6.31
N VAL A 55 -1.21 15.95 -6.16
CA VAL A 55 -2.50 16.61 -5.89
C VAL A 55 -2.96 16.47 -4.45
N LYS A 56 -2.20 15.82 -3.58
CA LYS A 56 -2.57 15.43 -2.21
C LYS A 56 -3.29 16.55 -1.44
N ASP A 57 -2.72 17.74 -1.42
CA ASP A 57 -3.18 18.84 -0.59
C ASP A 57 -4.21 19.77 -1.29
N VAL A 58 -4.33 19.65 -2.61
CA VAL A 58 -5.18 20.54 -3.44
C VAL A 58 -6.28 19.79 -4.18
N ARG A 59 -6.34 18.48 -4.06
CA ARG A 59 -7.24 17.59 -4.83
C ARG A 59 -8.70 18.07 -4.80
N ASP A 60 -9.20 18.39 -3.63
CA ASP A 60 -10.62 18.76 -3.46
C ASP A 60 -10.95 20.16 -4.04
N GLN A 61 -9.93 20.96 -4.36
CA GLN A 61 -10.04 22.26 -5.03
C GLN A 61 -9.98 22.13 -6.57
N LEU A 62 -9.58 20.96 -7.08
CA LEU A 62 -9.39 20.72 -8.51
C LEU A 62 -10.59 19.99 -9.11
N GLY A 63 -11.17 20.54 -10.16
CA GLY A 63 -12.23 19.87 -10.91
C GLY A 63 -11.77 18.57 -11.56
N PRO A 64 -12.66 17.59 -11.82
CA PRO A 64 -12.30 16.28 -12.35
C PRO A 64 -11.55 16.34 -13.70
N SER A 65 -11.90 17.30 -14.56
CA SER A 65 -11.24 17.46 -15.86
C SER A 65 -9.78 17.86 -15.70
N LEU A 66 -9.49 18.81 -14.80
CA LEU A 66 -8.13 19.25 -14.54
C LEU A 66 -7.29 18.13 -13.90
N ARG A 67 -7.88 17.38 -12.97
CA ARG A 67 -7.22 16.21 -12.36
C ARG A 67 -6.84 15.15 -13.39
N ARG A 68 -7.71 14.84 -14.35
CA ARG A 68 -7.39 13.94 -15.47
C ARG A 68 -6.23 14.45 -16.32
N ASN A 69 -6.21 15.75 -16.63
CA ASN A 69 -5.13 16.37 -17.39
C ASN A 69 -3.80 16.32 -16.65
N ILE A 70 -3.81 16.61 -15.34
CA ILE A 70 -2.62 16.51 -14.49
C ILE A 70 -2.10 15.07 -14.45
N ARG A 71 -2.99 14.09 -14.22
CA ARG A 71 -2.59 12.68 -14.21
C ARG A 71 -1.96 12.26 -15.55
N ALA A 72 -2.59 12.61 -16.68
CA ALA A 72 -2.08 12.25 -18.00
C ALA A 72 -0.71 12.90 -18.29
N ALA A 73 -0.50 14.15 -17.89
CA ALA A 73 0.77 14.84 -18.07
C ALA A 73 1.89 14.24 -17.21
N ILE A 74 1.58 13.91 -15.96
CA ILE A 74 2.53 13.23 -15.04
C ILE A 74 2.87 11.83 -15.56
N ASP A 75 1.89 11.03 -15.97
CA ASP A 75 2.11 9.70 -16.53
C ASP A 75 3.02 9.76 -17.76
N ALA A 76 2.78 10.70 -18.67
CA ALA A 76 3.62 10.93 -19.84
C ALA A 76 5.05 11.39 -19.49
N ALA A 77 5.20 12.23 -18.46
CA ALA A 77 6.51 12.69 -18.02
C ALA A 77 7.31 11.57 -17.34
N VAL A 78 6.67 10.79 -16.46
CA VAL A 78 7.27 9.62 -15.77
C VAL A 78 7.71 8.58 -16.79
N THR A 79 6.84 8.24 -17.76
CA THR A 79 7.12 7.25 -18.82
C THR A 79 8.29 7.70 -19.72
N ALA A 80 8.36 8.99 -20.04
CA ALA A 80 9.42 9.55 -20.88
C ALA A 80 10.67 9.99 -20.10
N ALA A 81 10.74 9.66 -18.79
CA ALA A 81 11.81 10.06 -17.88
C ALA A 81 12.12 11.57 -17.89
N ARG A 82 11.09 12.40 -18.09
CA ARG A 82 11.25 13.87 -18.04
C ARG A 82 11.29 14.37 -16.60
N PRO A 83 12.06 15.42 -16.30
CA PRO A 83 12.18 15.95 -14.93
C PRO A 83 10.92 16.68 -14.45
N GLU A 84 10.07 17.12 -15.40
CA GLU A 84 8.90 17.95 -15.10
C GLU A 84 7.69 17.54 -15.96
N ALA A 85 6.50 17.75 -15.39
CA ALA A 85 5.23 17.71 -16.09
C ALA A 85 4.54 19.08 -16.02
N THR A 86 4.02 19.59 -17.13
CA THR A 86 3.36 20.90 -17.20
C THR A 86 1.90 20.73 -17.65
N VAL A 87 0.99 21.36 -16.92
CA VAL A 87 -0.44 21.45 -17.26
C VAL A 87 -0.92 22.88 -17.01
N HIS A 88 -1.28 23.58 -18.07
CA HIS A 88 -1.59 25.01 -18.03
C HIS A 88 -0.45 25.80 -17.36
N ARG A 89 -0.72 26.40 -16.19
CA ARG A 89 0.26 27.14 -15.37
C ARG A 89 0.92 26.31 -14.28
N PHE A 90 0.51 25.04 -14.12
CA PHE A 90 1.07 24.17 -13.08
C PHE A 90 2.27 23.41 -13.62
N VAL A 91 3.36 23.44 -12.85
CA VAL A 91 4.57 22.67 -13.13
C VAL A 91 4.79 21.72 -11.96
N PHE A 92 4.95 20.45 -12.26
CA PHE A 92 5.19 19.39 -11.29
C PHE A 92 6.59 18.84 -11.50
N SER A 93 7.46 18.97 -10.49
CA SER A 93 8.80 18.37 -10.52
C SER A 93 8.70 16.87 -10.28
N ILE A 94 8.95 16.08 -11.32
CA ILE A 94 8.93 14.61 -11.24
C ILE A 94 10.06 14.09 -10.36
N ASP A 95 11.21 14.76 -10.39
CA ASP A 95 12.36 14.35 -9.58
C ASP A 95 12.08 14.55 -8.08
N ARG A 96 11.42 15.66 -7.69
CA ARG A 96 11.02 15.90 -6.31
C ARG A 96 9.96 14.87 -5.85
N LEU A 97 8.91 14.66 -6.65
CA LEU A 97 7.90 13.65 -6.36
C LEU A 97 8.52 12.25 -6.21
N ARG A 98 9.51 11.93 -7.05
CA ARG A 98 10.25 10.68 -6.96
C ARG A 98 11.02 10.56 -5.65
N ALA A 99 11.71 11.61 -5.24
CA ALA A 99 12.48 11.63 -3.99
C ALA A 99 11.55 11.41 -2.78
N ASP A 100 10.39 12.06 -2.77
CA ASP A 100 9.39 11.93 -1.70
C ASP A 100 8.74 10.54 -1.63
N LEU A 101 8.57 9.85 -2.77
CA LEU A 101 8.02 8.49 -2.85
C LEU A 101 9.04 7.40 -2.51
N LEU A 102 10.34 7.66 -2.65
CA LEU A 102 11.38 6.63 -2.58
C LEU A 102 11.48 6.00 -1.20
N GLY A 103 11.52 6.79 -0.14
CA GLY A 103 11.64 6.28 1.24
C GLY A 103 10.50 5.32 1.64
N PRO A 104 9.23 5.73 1.50
CA PRO A 104 8.10 4.84 1.76
C PRO A 104 8.08 3.59 0.85
N PHE A 105 8.46 3.72 -0.42
CA PHE A 105 8.56 2.59 -1.33
C PHE A 105 9.61 1.58 -0.86
N GLU A 106 10.81 2.04 -0.50
CA GLU A 106 11.88 1.18 0.02
C GLU A 106 11.49 0.50 1.34
N ALA A 107 10.77 1.20 2.22
CA ALA A 107 10.24 0.63 3.46
C ALA A 107 9.25 -0.52 3.17
N LEU A 108 8.36 -0.33 2.18
CA LEU A 108 7.44 -1.38 1.74
C LEU A 108 8.18 -2.59 1.18
N GLU A 109 9.16 -2.38 0.31
CA GLU A 109 9.92 -3.47 -0.31
C GLU A 109 10.73 -4.25 0.76
N ARG A 110 11.39 -3.57 1.69
CA ARG A 110 12.07 -4.22 2.82
C ARG A 110 11.11 -5.05 3.67
N SER A 111 9.95 -4.49 4.01
CA SER A 111 8.94 -5.22 4.79
C SER A 111 8.52 -6.49 4.06
N LYS A 112 8.21 -6.41 2.76
CA LYS A 112 7.70 -7.56 1.98
C LYS A 112 8.71 -8.64 1.71
N HIS A 113 9.96 -8.28 1.43
CA HIS A 113 10.95 -9.21 0.91
C HIS A 113 12.00 -9.62 1.95
N ASP A 114 12.34 -8.71 2.86
CA ASP A 114 13.46 -8.93 3.76
C ASP A 114 13.04 -9.25 5.19
N GLN A 115 11.91 -8.71 5.66
CA GLN A 115 11.56 -8.74 7.08
C GLN A 115 10.35 -9.60 7.44
N ILE A 116 9.49 -9.93 6.49
CA ILE A 116 8.28 -10.73 6.74
C ILE A 116 8.37 -12.06 6.01
N GLU A 117 8.08 -13.14 6.72
CA GLU A 117 7.96 -14.48 6.14
C GLU A 117 6.68 -15.17 6.61
N SER A 118 6.20 -16.12 5.80
CA SER A 118 5.08 -17.00 6.17
C SER A 118 5.51 -18.44 5.98
N ARG A 119 5.52 -19.20 7.07
CA ARG A 119 5.88 -20.62 7.06
C ARG A 119 4.75 -21.45 7.65
N PRO A 120 4.29 -22.51 6.98
CA PRO A 120 3.17 -23.32 7.44
C PRO A 120 3.36 -23.93 8.83
N ASP A 121 4.63 -24.21 9.22
CA ASP A 121 5.05 -24.76 10.49
C ASP A 121 5.12 -23.73 11.63
N VAL A 122 5.00 -22.44 11.32
CA VAL A 122 5.02 -21.35 12.28
C VAL A 122 3.66 -20.67 12.31
N LEU A 123 2.99 -20.67 13.45
CA LEU A 123 1.68 -20.05 13.70
C LEU A 123 0.64 -20.36 12.59
N GLY A 124 0.71 -21.57 11.98
CA GLY A 124 -0.22 -21.97 10.92
C GLY A 124 -0.10 -21.15 9.63
N GLY A 125 1.07 -20.58 9.35
CA GLY A 125 1.32 -19.77 8.16
C GLY A 125 0.97 -18.28 8.34
N GLU A 126 0.72 -17.83 9.56
CA GLU A 126 0.58 -16.40 9.82
C GLU A 126 1.90 -15.67 9.52
N PRO A 127 1.85 -14.47 8.90
CA PRO A 127 3.05 -13.67 8.65
C PRO A 127 3.77 -13.29 9.95
N VAL A 128 5.04 -13.71 10.04
CA VAL A 128 5.92 -13.45 11.18
C VAL A 128 7.13 -12.61 10.76
N LEU A 129 7.76 -11.98 11.72
CA LEU A 129 9.05 -11.33 11.51
C LEU A 129 10.11 -12.39 11.25
N LYS A 130 10.89 -12.19 10.20
CA LYS A 130 11.87 -13.16 9.70
C LYS A 130 12.86 -13.59 10.78
N GLY A 131 13.06 -14.89 10.89
CA GLY A 131 13.93 -15.47 11.91
C GLY A 131 13.30 -15.59 13.31
N THR A 132 12.06 -15.18 13.47
CA THR A 132 11.36 -15.22 14.76
C THR A 132 10.06 -16.04 14.67
N ARG A 133 9.34 -16.15 15.80
CA ARG A 133 7.96 -16.64 15.87
C ARG A 133 6.96 -15.52 16.23
N VAL A 134 7.39 -14.26 16.11
CA VAL A 134 6.58 -13.10 16.48
C VAL A 134 5.74 -12.70 15.27
N ALA A 135 4.41 -12.76 15.41
CA ALA A 135 3.51 -12.32 14.35
C ALA A 135 3.66 -10.82 14.11
N ALA A 136 3.84 -10.40 12.85
CA ALA A 136 4.00 -9.00 12.51
C ALA A 136 2.81 -8.15 12.97
N ARG A 137 1.59 -8.68 12.88
CA ARG A 137 0.39 -7.98 13.38
C ARG A 137 0.36 -7.79 14.89
N HIS A 138 0.91 -8.74 15.64
CA HIS A 138 0.96 -8.63 17.08
C HIS A 138 1.80 -7.41 17.50
N VAL A 139 2.97 -7.23 16.90
CA VAL A 139 3.82 -6.06 17.11
C VAL A 139 3.09 -4.76 16.77
N ALA A 140 2.42 -4.72 15.62
CA ALA A 140 1.67 -3.54 15.20
C ALA A 140 0.47 -3.25 16.13
N ASP A 141 -0.21 -4.26 16.64
CA ASP A 141 -1.32 -4.10 17.57
C ASP A 141 -0.82 -3.61 18.95
N LEU A 142 0.31 -4.10 19.48
CA LEU A 142 0.94 -3.60 20.72
C LEU A 142 1.27 -2.10 20.62
N LEU A 143 1.83 -1.65 19.48
CA LEU A 143 2.09 -0.21 19.26
C LEU A 143 0.80 0.63 19.28
N LYS A 144 -0.30 0.13 18.71
CA LYS A 144 -1.61 0.81 18.75
C LYS A 144 -2.21 0.85 20.15
N GLU A 145 -1.90 -0.15 20.98
CA GLU A 145 -2.32 -0.23 22.39
C GLU A 145 -1.46 0.65 23.31
N GLY A 146 -0.39 1.26 22.78
CA GLY A 146 0.41 2.25 23.48
C GLY A 146 1.76 1.76 23.99
N ALA A 147 2.17 0.53 23.66
CA ALA A 147 3.53 0.07 23.92
C ALA A 147 4.54 0.90 23.10
N THR A 148 5.68 1.19 23.69
CA THR A 148 6.76 1.89 23.00
C THR A 148 7.59 0.94 22.16
N ARG A 149 8.28 1.46 21.15
CA ARG A 149 9.21 0.67 20.32
C ARG A 149 10.33 0.05 21.16
N ALA A 150 10.82 0.77 22.17
CA ALA A 150 11.88 0.29 23.04
C ALA A 150 11.41 -0.89 23.90
N GLU A 151 10.22 -0.84 24.47
CA GLU A 151 9.63 -1.97 25.22
C GLU A 151 9.46 -3.21 24.33
N ILE A 152 8.93 -3.03 23.11
CA ILE A 152 8.75 -4.13 22.15
C ILE A 152 10.10 -4.72 21.72
N ALA A 153 11.11 -3.89 21.47
CA ALA A 153 12.46 -4.32 21.13
C ALA A 153 13.06 -5.20 22.21
N ASP A 154 12.92 -4.81 23.49
CA ASP A 154 13.43 -5.53 24.66
C ASP A 154 12.65 -6.83 24.94
N ASP A 155 11.31 -6.76 24.91
CA ASP A 155 10.44 -7.91 25.23
C ASP A 155 10.52 -9.04 24.19
N PHE A 156 10.76 -8.72 22.92
CA PHE A 156 10.72 -9.70 21.83
C PHE A 156 12.07 -9.89 21.12
N ASP A 157 13.14 -9.26 21.61
CA ASP A 157 14.48 -9.27 20.98
C ASP A 157 14.41 -8.88 19.49
N LEU A 158 13.74 -7.75 19.19
CA LEU A 158 13.54 -7.23 17.85
C LEU A 158 14.37 -5.98 17.61
N ASP A 159 14.89 -5.85 16.40
CA ASP A 159 15.50 -4.60 15.96
C ASP A 159 14.46 -3.58 15.44
N GLU A 160 14.87 -2.31 15.33
CA GLU A 160 14.02 -1.22 14.86
C GLU A 160 13.49 -1.47 13.44
N THR A 161 14.27 -2.13 12.59
CA THR A 161 13.88 -2.45 11.20
C THR A 161 12.75 -3.47 11.16
N GLN A 162 12.79 -4.45 12.06
CA GLN A 162 11.73 -5.46 12.20
C GLN A 162 10.44 -4.83 12.72
N ILE A 163 10.53 -3.93 13.71
CA ILE A 163 9.37 -3.22 14.26
C ILE A 163 8.75 -2.32 13.18
N GLU A 164 9.56 -1.57 12.42
CA GLU A 164 9.08 -0.78 11.30
C GLU A 164 8.38 -1.67 10.25
N ALA A 165 8.97 -2.80 9.91
CA ALA A 165 8.39 -3.73 8.94
C ALA A 165 7.02 -4.27 9.40
N ALA A 166 6.83 -4.50 10.69
CA ALA A 166 5.54 -4.90 11.23
C ALA A 166 4.48 -3.82 11.06
N VAL A 167 4.83 -2.56 11.27
CA VAL A 167 3.94 -1.41 11.06
C VAL A 167 3.56 -1.28 9.58
N VAL A 168 4.55 -1.33 8.68
CA VAL A 168 4.33 -1.28 7.23
C VAL A 168 3.43 -2.42 6.77
N PHE A 169 3.71 -3.63 7.26
CA PHE A 169 2.90 -4.81 6.95
C PHE A 169 1.44 -4.66 7.35
N ASP A 170 1.17 -4.18 8.56
CA ASP A 170 -0.21 -4.00 9.04
C ASP A 170 -0.97 -2.94 8.23
N GLN A 171 -0.31 -1.86 7.82
CA GLN A 171 -0.90 -0.80 7.01
C GLN A 171 -1.18 -1.25 5.57
N THR A 172 -0.33 -2.10 5.00
CA THR A 172 -0.38 -2.50 3.59
C THR A 172 -1.08 -3.84 3.35
N SER A 173 -1.27 -4.64 4.40
CA SER A 173 -1.91 -5.95 4.35
C SER A 173 -3.18 -5.95 5.19
N PRO A 174 -4.35 -5.56 4.64
CA PRO A 174 -5.60 -5.48 5.41
C PRO A 174 -5.93 -6.85 6.04
N LYS A 175 -6.47 -6.82 7.27
CA LYS A 175 -6.91 -8.03 7.98
C LYS A 175 -7.90 -8.76 7.07
N ARG A 176 -7.63 -10.03 6.74
CA ARG A 176 -8.60 -10.87 6.04
C ARG A 176 -9.83 -10.96 6.91
N GLY A 177 -10.98 -10.50 6.41
CA GLY A 177 -12.26 -10.66 7.10
C GLY A 177 -12.46 -12.13 7.49
N ARG A 178 -13.17 -12.37 8.60
CA ARG A 178 -13.50 -13.74 9.04
C ARG A 178 -14.05 -14.51 7.83
N PRO A 179 -13.53 -15.72 7.50
CA PRO A 179 -14.05 -16.50 6.38
C PRO A 179 -15.57 -16.63 6.55
N ILE A 180 -16.33 -16.24 5.52
CA ILE A 180 -17.77 -16.46 5.52
C ILE A 180 -17.95 -17.99 5.66
N ARG A 181 -18.45 -18.45 6.80
CA ARG A 181 -18.84 -19.85 6.97
C ARG A 181 -19.86 -20.13 5.90
N ARG A 182 -19.44 -20.82 4.84
CA ARG A 182 -20.42 -21.37 3.87
C ARG A 182 -21.38 -22.21 4.69
N PRO A 183 -22.71 -22.01 4.58
CA PRO A 183 -23.66 -22.88 5.23
C PRO A 183 -23.32 -24.32 4.79
N ARG A 184 -23.21 -25.23 5.75
CA ARG A 184 -23.07 -26.66 5.44
C ARG A 184 -24.29 -27.03 4.60
N THR A 185 -24.05 -27.37 3.36
CA THR A 185 -25.09 -28.00 2.55
C THR A 185 -25.61 -29.23 3.34
N PRO A 186 -26.90 -29.32 3.66
CA PRO A 186 -27.40 -30.48 4.35
C PRO A 186 -27.07 -31.72 3.50
N ALA A 187 -26.55 -32.75 4.15
CA ALA A 187 -26.27 -34.01 3.50
C ALA A 187 -27.56 -34.51 2.81
N TYR A 188 -27.45 -34.77 1.51
CA TYR A 188 -28.55 -35.41 0.75
C TYR A 188 -28.89 -36.73 1.41
N VAL A 189 -30.11 -36.87 1.90
CA VAL A 189 -30.69 -38.12 2.38
C VAL A 189 -31.48 -38.70 1.22
N PRO A 190 -31.08 -39.85 0.64
CA PRO A 190 -31.87 -40.49 -0.42
C PRO A 190 -33.21 -40.96 0.14
N PRO A 191 -34.31 -40.88 -0.63
CA PRO A 191 -35.62 -41.44 -0.22
C PRO A 191 -35.52 -42.96 -0.16
N THR A 192 -36.09 -43.54 0.90
CA THR A 192 -36.32 -44.99 1.08
C THR A 192 -37.38 -45.52 0.14
#